data_009343fa77038a50733913481fcb9e61
#
_entry.id   009343fa77038a50733913481fcb9e61
#
_cell.length_a   1.000
_cell.length_b   1.000
_cell.length_c   1.000
_cell.angle_alpha   90.00
_cell.angle_beta   90.00
_cell.angle_gamma   90.00
#
_symmetry.space_group_name_H-M   'P 1'
#
loop_
_entity.id
_entity.type
_entity.pdbx_description
1 polymer ?
#
loop_
_entity_poly.entity_id
_entity_poly.type
_entity_poly.pdbx_seq_one_letter_code
_entity_poly.pdbx_strand_id
1 'polypeptide(L)'
;MVEDFWVQWDIPGYETQGHGGAFGEGCIQMEINGDSIFGRTALLLGAEAVNAFARLRVAVFGVGGVGGWCAESLVRSGVGHLTIVDSDSVCDSNVNRQVMATSRTIGQKKVDALRERLLEINPAAEVVAEARKYSAETAATFDLDGYDYVVDAIDSLQAKAHLINAVTRLERPVLISSMGAARKTDPFRIRRSEFWKVQGDGLARALRRRFRQLGEFPAKKFTCVWSDEPPAPLSRDGVLGSAVHVTGMFGFALAGIVSMSSRP
;
A
#
# COMPACT_ATOMS: atom_id res chain seq x y z
N MET A 1 -30.44 -22.39 0.99
CA MET A 1 -30.53 -21.15 0.21
C MET A 1 -29.52 -20.20 0.79
N VAL A 2 -28.38 -20.10 0.15
CA VAL A 2 -27.34 -19.11 0.48
C VAL A 2 -27.38 -18.17 -0.72
N GLU A 3 -28.08 -17.05 -0.55
CA GLU A 3 -28.21 -16.04 -1.60
C GLU A 3 -26.88 -15.30 -1.79
N ASP A 4 -26.55 -15.11 -3.03
CA ASP A 4 -25.33 -14.52 -3.57
C ASP A 4 -25.06 -13.12 -3.04
N PHE A 5 -24.06 -12.98 -2.16
CA PHE A 5 -23.43 -11.69 -1.81
C PHE A 5 -22.21 -11.44 -2.70
N TRP A 6 -22.40 -11.42 -4.02
CA TRP A 6 -21.40 -10.88 -4.93
C TRP A 6 -21.64 -9.38 -5.11
N VAL A 7 -20.93 -8.56 -4.33
CA VAL A 7 -20.85 -7.14 -4.62
C VAL A 7 -19.99 -6.98 -5.87
N GLN A 8 -20.63 -6.72 -6.99
CA GLN A 8 -19.99 -6.41 -8.26
C GLN A 8 -19.24 -5.09 -8.11
N TRP A 9 -17.92 -5.14 -8.14
CA TRP A 9 -17.06 -3.99 -8.01
C TRP A 9 -16.78 -3.43 -9.41
N ASP A 10 -17.53 -2.44 -9.84
CA ASP A 10 -17.21 -1.67 -11.04
C ASP A 10 -15.92 -0.86 -10.78
N ILE A 11 -14.85 -1.22 -11.46
CA ILE A 11 -13.61 -0.46 -11.55
C ILE A 11 -13.72 0.39 -12.82
N PRO A 12 -13.99 1.70 -12.74
CA PRO A 12 -14.06 2.54 -13.93
C PRO A 12 -12.66 2.66 -14.54
N GLY A 13 -12.50 2.22 -15.77
CA GLY A 13 -11.33 2.50 -16.60
C GLY A 13 -10.41 1.32 -16.94
N TYR A 14 -10.83 0.08 -16.72
CA TYR A 14 -10.07 -1.07 -17.19
C TYR A 14 -10.80 -1.77 -18.34
N GLU A 15 -10.54 -1.33 -19.58
CA GLU A 15 -10.81 -2.13 -20.76
C GLU A 15 -9.65 -3.11 -20.97
N THR A 16 -9.97 -4.39 -20.97
CA THR A 16 -9.03 -5.46 -21.32
C THR A 16 -8.69 -5.36 -22.82
N GLN A 17 -7.59 -4.68 -23.16
CA GLN A 17 -7.01 -4.83 -24.49
C GLN A 17 -6.14 -6.10 -24.51
N GLY A 18 -6.64 -7.11 -25.21
CA GLY A 18 -5.89 -8.33 -25.50
C GLY A 18 -4.67 -8.03 -26.36
N HIS A 19 -3.50 -8.09 -25.79
CA HIS A 19 -2.24 -8.12 -26.53
C HIS A 19 -1.72 -9.55 -26.56
N GLY A 20 -2.02 -10.23 -27.69
CA GLY A 20 -1.32 -11.45 -28.10
C GLY A 20 0.14 -11.10 -28.45
N GLY A 21 1.04 -11.28 -27.53
CA GLY A 21 2.48 -11.20 -27.72
C GLY A 21 3.10 -12.54 -27.34
N ALA A 22 3.87 -13.14 -28.27
CA ALA A 22 4.59 -14.39 -28.08
C ALA A 22 5.56 -14.26 -26.89
N PHE A 23 5.35 -15.09 -25.86
CA PHE A 23 6.21 -15.15 -24.68
C PHE A 23 7.44 -15.99 -24.99
N GLY A 24 8.64 -15.37 -24.80
CA GLY A 24 9.92 -16.05 -24.84
C GLY A 24 10.04 -17.08 -23.71
N GLU A 25 10.61 -18.23 -24.04
CA GLU A 25 10.87 -19.36 -23.14
C GLU A 25 11.77 -18.95 -21.98
N GLY A 26 11.26 -19.04 -20.77
CA GLY A 26 12.00 -18.75 -19.52
C GLY A 26 11.14 -18.51 -18.27
N CYS A 27 9.83 -18.62 -18.37
CA CYS A 27 8.95 -18.49 -17.20
C CYS A 27 9.06 -19.75 -16.33
N ILE A 28 9.72 -19.66 -15.17
CA ILE A 28 9.63 -20.66 -14.11
C ILE A 28 8.17 -20.64 -13.63
N GLN A 29 7.35 -21.54 -14.15
CA GLN A 29 6.04 -21.82 -13.55
C GLN A 29 6.30 -22.48 -12.20
N MET A 30 6.03 -21.78 -11.11
CA MET A 30 6.01 -22.41 -9.80
C MET A 30 4.89 -23.46 -9.82
N GLU A 31 5.22 -24.74 -9.59
CA GLU A 31 4.22 -25.76 -9.29
C GLU A 31 3.58 -25.39 -7.94
N ILE A 32 2.42 -24.74 -8.00
CA ILE A 32 1.67 -24.33 -6.82
C ILE A 32 0.72 -25.47 -6.48
N ASN A 33 1.12 -26.31 -5.53
CA ASN A 33 0.25 -27.31 -4.89
C ASN A 33 -0.30 -26.76 -3.57
N GLY A 34 -1.28 -27.43 -2.98
CA GLY A 34 -1.95 -26.99 -1.76
C GLY A 34 -1.03 -26.81 -0.54
N ASP A 35 0.15 -27.40 -0.53
CA ASP A 35 1.14 -27.39 0.55
C ASP A 35 2.23 -26.31 0.35
N SER A 36 2.26 -25.66 -0.81
CA SER A 36 3.19 -24.55 -1.06
C SER A 36 2.81 -23.28 -0.27
N ILE A 37 3.76 -22.36 -0.08
CA ILE A 37 3.55 -21.08 0.65
C ILE A 37 2.30 -20.34 0.17
N PHE A 38 2.04 -20.35 -1.14
CA PHE A 38 0.89 -19.68 -1.75
C PHE A 38 -0.24 -20.62 -2.16
N GLY A 39 -0.19 -21.90 -1.75
CA GLY A 39 -1.17 -22.92 -2.13
C GLY A 39 -2.59 -22.52 -1.79
N ARG A 40 -2.83 -21.99 -0.58
CA ARG A 40 -4.16 -21.53 -0.17
C ARG A 40 -4.65 -20.32 -0.97
N THR A 41 -3.75 -19.41 -1.32
CA THR A 41 -4.05 -18.28 -2.19
C THR A 41 -4.40 -18.75 -3.60
N ALA A 42 -3.66 -19.72 -4.14
CA ALA A 42 -3.92 -20.27 -5.45
C ALA A 42 -5.23 -21.09 -5.53
N LEU A 43 -5.60 -21.78 -4.46
CA LEU A 43 -6.91 -22.45 -4.38
C LEU A 43 -8.09 -21.46 -4.42
N LEU A 44 -7.90 -20.25 -3.87
CA LEU A 44 -8.93 -19.23 -3.85
C LEU A 44 -8.96 -18.36 -5.12
N LEU A 45 -7.79 -17.95 -5.62
CA LEU A 45 -7.67 -16.95 -6.67
C LEU A 45 -7.23 -17.53 -8.02
N GLY A 46 -6.83 -18.80 -8.05
CA GLY A 46 -6.21 -19.44 -9.20
C GLY A 46 -4.67 -19.29 -9.21
N ALA A 47 -3.98 -20.28 -9.78
CA ALA A 47 -2.52 -20.28 -9.91
C ALA A 47 -2.02 -19.11 -10.80
N GLU A 48 -2.79 -18.75 -11.83
CA GLU A 48 -2.48 -17.63 -12.73
C GLU A 48 -2.39 -16.31 -11.99
N ALA A 49 -3.30 -16.06 -11.03
CA ALA A 49 -3.27 -14.87 -10.21
C ALA A 49 -2.01 -14.80 -9.33
N VAL A 50 -1.61 -15.91 -8.71
CA VAL A 50 -0.38 -15.97 -7.90
C VAL A 50 0.86 -15.74 -8.78
N ASN A 51 0.90 -16.34 -9.97
CA ASN A 51 1.97 -16.11 -10.92
C ASN A 51 2.00 -14.65 -11.43
N ALA A 52 0.84 -14.00 -11.58
CA ALA A 52 0.78 -12.58 -11.89
C ALA A 52 1.34 -11.74 -10.73
N PHE A 53 0.97 -12.04 -9.48
CA PHE A 53 1.50 -11.34 -8.30
C PHE A 53 3.03 -11.46 -8.18
N ALA A 54 3.59 -12.62 -8.48
CA ALA A 54 5.04 -12.85 -8.46
C ALA A 54 5.82 -11.91 -9.40
N ARG A 55 5.20 -11.43 -10.46
CA ARG A 55 5.81 -10.49 -11.42
C ARG A 55 5.57 -9.02 -11.09
N LEU A 56 4.65 -8.70 -10.18
CA LEU A 56 4.34 -7.32 -9.84
C LEU A 56 5.52 -6.61 -9.17
N ARG A 57 5.74 -5.39 -9.59
CA ARG A 57 6.69 -4.44 -9.00
C ARG A 57 5.91 -3.39 -8.22
N VAL A 58 5.96 -3.47 -6.90
CA VAL A 58 5.19 -2.58 -6.02
C VAL A 58 6.14 -1.73 -5.17
N ALA A 59 5.90 -0.42 -5.08
CA ALA A 59 6.57 0.46 -4.14
C ALA A 59 5.62 0.88 -3.02
N VAL A 60 6.07 0.80 -1.76
CA VAL A 60 5.34 1.28 -0.58
C VAL A 60 6.13 2.42 0.05
N PHE A 61 5.60 3.63 -0.05
CA PHE A 61 6.17 4.84 0.55
C PHE A 61 5.56 5.10 1.93
N GLY A 62 6.43 5.08 2.96
CA GLY A 62 6.04 5.12 4.36
C GLY A 62 5.68 3.72 4.89
N VAL A 63 6.56 3.12 5.72
CA VAL A 63 6.33 1.80 6.33
C VAL A 63 6.01 1.89 7.81
N GLY A 64 5.18 2.86 8.19
CA GLY A 64 4.63 2.99 9.52
C GLY A 64 3.52 1.98 9.84
N GLY A 65 2.54 2.41 10.64
CA GLY A 65 1.42 1.56 11.08
C GLY A 65 0.46 1.10 9.96
N VAL A 66 0.47 1.77 8.80
CA VAL A 66 -0.34 1.38 7.63
C VAL A 66 0.52 0.65 6.60
N GLY A 67 1.58 1.30 6.13
CA GLY A 67 2.40 0.75 5.04
C GLY A 67 3.15 -0.53 5.41
N GLY A 68 3.55 -0.71 6.67
CA GLY A 68 4.16 -1.96 7.13
C GLY A 68 3.23 -3.17 6.99
N TRP A 69 1.97 -3.04 7.42
CA TRP A 69 0.96 -4.09 7.24
C TRP A 69 0.58 -4.30 5.78
N CYS A 70 0.57 -3.24 4.97
CA CYS A 70 0.37 -3.36 3.54
C CYS A 70 1.51 -4.17 2.89
N ALA A 71 2.77 -3.84 3.18
CA ALA A 71 3.94 -4.53 2.66
C ALA A 71 3.93 -6.03 3.04
N GLU A 72 3.66 -6.35 4.31
CA GLU A 72 3.55 -7.76 4.74
C GLU A 72 2.40 -8.49 4.03
N SER A 73 1.24 -7.86 3.90
CA SER A 73 0.10 -8.47 3.20
C SER A 73 0.40 -8.73 1.72
N LEU A 74 1.11 -7.83 1.04
CA LEU A 74 1.52 -8.01 -0.35
C LEU A 74 2.46 -9.20 -0.52
N VAL A 75 3.49 -9.33 0.33
CA VAL A 75 4.43 -10.45 0.31
C VAL A 75 3.71 -11.78 0.63
N ARG A 76 2.80 -11.79 1.61
CA ARG A 76 1.97 -12.97 1.92
C ARG A 76 1.01 -13.36 0.79
N SER A 77 0.66 -12.41 -0.07
CA SER A 77 -0.18 -12.66 -1.25
C SER A 77 0.62 -13.17 -2.46
N GLY A 78 1.95 -13.12 -2.42
CA GLY A 78 2.82 -13.60 -3.48
C GLY A 78 3.44 -12.51 -4.35
N VAL A 79 3.36 -11.23 -3.97
CA VAL A 79 4.08 -10.15 -4.69
C VAL A 79 5.57 -10.42 -4.65
N GLY A 80 6.19 -10.52 -5.84
CA GLY A 80 7.58 -10.93 -6.00
C GLY A 80 8.59 -9.80 -5.90
N HIS A 81 8.24 -8.56 -6.28
CA HIS A 81 9.17 -7.42 -6.24
C HIS A 81 8.55 -6.27 -5.45
N LEU A 82 9.14 -6.00 -4.29
CA LEU A 82 8.66 -4.97 -3.38
C LEU A 82 9.77 -3.98 -3.01
N THR A 83 9.54 -2.70 -3.23
CA THR A 83 10.39 -1.63 -2.70
C THR A 83 9.68 -0.96 -1.53
N ILE A 84 10.36 -0.85 -0.39
CA ILE A 84 9.86 -0.20 0.81
C ILE A 84 10.71 1.02 1.14
N VAL A 85 10.06 2.17 1.36
CA VAL A 85 10.72 3.48 1.50
C VAL A 85 10.32 4.11 2.82
N ASP A 86 11.27 4.35 3.73
CA ASP A 86 11.09 5.08 4.98
C ASP A 86 12.45 5.48 5.55
N SER A 87 12.59 6.68 6.07
CA SER A 87 13.86 7.18 6.63
C SER A 87 14.03 6.91 8.12
N ASP A 88 12.95 6.57 8.82
CA ASP A 88 12.92 6.50 10.27
C ASP A 88 13.56 5.22 10.83
N SER A 89 13.83 5.27 12.12
CA SER A 89 14.17 4.10 12.92
C SER A 89 12.98 3.69 13.79
N VAL A 90 12.97 2.43 14.19
CA VAL A 90 11.97 1.88 15.12
C VAL A 90 12.18 2.49 16.50
N CYS A 91 11.12 2.95 17.14
CA CYS A 91 11.10 3.42 18.52
C CYS A 91 10.00 2.75 19.33
N ASP A 92 10.07 2.87 20.67
CA ASP A 92 9.12 2.25 21.60
C ASP A 92 7.66 2.57 21.27
N SER A 93 7.37 3.82 20.93
CA SER A 93 6.02 4.28 20.58
C SER A 93 5.46 3.68 19.29
N ASN A 94 6.26 2.93 18.52
CA ASN A 94 5.83 2.25 17.31
C ASN A 94 5.31 0.83 17.55
N VAL A 95 5.72 0.21 18.66
CA VAL A 95 5.45 -1.21 18.99
C VAL A 95 3.95 -1.51 19.00
N ASN A 96 3.14 -0.56 19.43
CA ASN A 96 1.69 -0.75 19.53
C ASN A 96 0.98 -0.95 18.19
N ARG A 97 1.60 -0.61 17.02
CA ARG A 97 0.89 -0.62 15.73
C ARG A 97 1.72 -0.91 14.48
N GLN A 98 3.05 -0.84 14.54
CA GLN A 98 3.92 -1.08 13.37
C GLN A 98 4.43 -2.52 13.39
N VAL A 99 4.20 -3.26 12.31
CA VAL A 99 4.42 -4.72 12.25
C VAL A 99 5.86 -5.15 12.48
N MET A 100 6.84 -4.34 12.06
CA MET A 100 8.26 -4.61 12.28
C MET A 100 8.76 -4.18 13.66
N ALA A 101 7.96 -3.38 14.39
CA ALA A 101 8.39 -2.83 15.67
C ALA A 101 8.16 -3.83 16.80
N THR A 102 9.24 -4.31 17.38
CA THR A 102 9.28 -5.21 18.54
C THR A 102 10.35 -4.72 19.50
N SER A 103 10.41 -5.26 20.72
CA SER A 103 11.48 -4.97 21.67
C SER A 103 12.90 -5.26 21.14
N ARG A 104 13.03 -6.17 20.16
CA ARG A 104 14.31 -6.54 19.55
C ARG A 104 14.72 -5.62 18.40
N THR A 105 13.78 -4.92 17.77
CA THR A 105 14.05 -4.09 16.57
C THR A 105 14.14 -2.61 16.89
N ILE A 106 13.92 -2.18 18.15
CA ILE A 106 14.08 -0.79 18.58
C ILE A 106 15.50 -0.30 18.22
N GLY A 107 15.59 0.88 17.57
CA GLY A 107 16.83 1.50 17.08
C GLY A 107 17.23 1.10 15.65
N GLN A 108 16.74 -0.02 15.10
CA GLN A 108 16.98 -0.42 13.72
C GLN A 108 16.25 0.52 12.74
N LYS A 109 16.73 0.63 11.50
CA LYS A 109 15.94 1.28 10.44
C LYS A 109 14.66 0.49 10.19
N LYS A 110 13.53 1.19 10.06
CA LYS A 110 12.22 0.55 9.84
C LYS A 110 12.23 -0.35 8.61
N VAL A 111 12.84 0.12 7.53
CA VAL A 111 12.91 -0.64 6.27
C VAL A 111 13.78 -1.88 6.40
N ASP A 112 14.86 -1.85 7.17
CA ASP A 112 15.73 -3.03 7.37
C ASP A 112 15.02 -4.08 8.21
N ALA A 113 14.44 -3.69 9.36
CA ALA A 113 13.67 -4.59 10.22
C ALA A 113 12.46 -5.19 9.49
N LEU A 114 11.79 -4.41 8.64
CA LEU A 114 10.68 -4.91 7.85
C LEU A 114 11.16 -5.86 6.75
N ARG A 115 12.25 -5.53 6.04
CA ARG A 115 12.82 -6.39 5.00
C ARG A 115 13.19 -7.78 5.54
N GLU A 116 13.88 -7.85 6.67
CA GLU A 116 14.22 -9.12 7.32
C GLU A 116 12.96 -9.95 7.56
N ARG A 117 11.95 -9.37 8.17
CA ARG A 117 10.65 -10.01 8.42
C ARG A 117 9.95 -10.48 7.13
N LEU A 118 9.98 -9.69 6.07
CA LEU A 118 9.35 -10.04 4.80
C LEU A 118 10.05 -11.23 4.12
N LEU A 119 11.38 -11.30 4.21
CA LEU A 119 12.17 -12.40 3.67
C LEU A 119 12.03 -13.70 4.48
N GLU A 120 11.71 -13.61 5.78
CA GLU A 120 11.32 -14.78 6.57
C GLU A 120 9.97 -15.36 6.11
N ILE A 121 9.06 -14.52 5.60
CA ILE A 121 7.74 -14.93 5.08
C ILE A 121 7.85 -15.51 3.68
N ASN A 122 8.56 -14.83 2.79
CA ASN A 122 8.79 -15.26 1.41
C ASN A 122 10.27 -15.05 1.04
N PRO A 123 11.12 -16.06 1.22
CA PRO A 123 12.54 -15.98 0.87
C PRO A 123 12.83 -15.73 -0.62
N ALA A 124 11.87 -16.03 -1.49
CA ALA A 124 12.00 -15.81 -2.93
C ALA A 124 11.62 -14.39 -3.38
N ALA A 125 11.07 -13.57 -2.49
CA ALA A 125 10.73 -12.18 -2.82
C ALA A 125 11.99 -11.32 -2.94
N GLU A 126 12.02 -10.47 -3.96
CA GLU A 126 12.98 -9.38 -4.06
C GLU A 126 12.47 -8.16 -3.28
N VAL A 127 13.05 -7.91 -2.09
CA VAL A 127 12.67 -6.79 -1.25
C VAL A 127 13.80 -5.77 -1.20
N VAL A 128 13.58 -4.59 -1.78
CA VAL A 128 14.50 -3.46 -1.76
C VAL A 128 14.11 -2.53 -0.61
N ALA A 129 15.05 -2.32 0.33
CA ALA A 129 14.89 -1.43 1.49
C ALA A 129 15.57 -0.09 1.24
N GLU A 130 14.79 0.99 1.14
CA GLU A 130 15.26 2.35 0.90
C GLU A 130 15.17 3.19 2.17
N ALA A 131 16.25 3.21 2.95
CA ALA A 131 16.35 3.95 4.23
C ALA A 131 16.51 5.47 4.01
N ARG A 132 15.69 6.07 3.16
CA ARG A 132 15.74 7.49 2.82
C ARG A 132 14.35 8.11 2.73
N LYS A 133 14.29 9.42 2.98
CA LYS A 133 13.05 10.17 2.95
C LYS A 133 12.67 10.51 1.52
N TYR A 134 11.40 10.28 1.17
CA TYR A 134 10.84 10.86 -0.04
C TYR A 134 10.43 12.33 0.21
N SER A 135 10.87 13.21 -0.67
CA SER A 135 10.52 14.63 -0.69
C SER A 135 10.65 15.18 -2.12
N ALA A 136 10.32 16.44 -2.34
CA ALA A 136 10.51 17.08 -3.64
C ALA A 136 11.99 17.07 -4.08
N GLU A 137 12.91 17.24 -3.14
CA GLU A 137 14.35 17.29 -3.38
C GLU A 137 14.94 15.91 -3.72
N THR A 138 14.37 14.84 -3.16
CA THR A 138 14.85 13.47 -3.38
C THR A 138 14.07 12.71 -4.46
N ALA A 139 12.94 13.24 -4.93
CA ALA A 139 12.02 12.55 -5.84
C ALA A 139 12.71 12.03 -7.12
N ALA A 140 13.63 12.82 -7.71
CA ALA A 140 14.35 12.44 -8.92
C ALA A 140 15.27 11.21 -8.75
N THR A 141 15.53 10.78 -7.50
CA THR A 141 16.35 9.59 -7.22
C THR A 141 15.54 8.31 -7.14
N PHE A 142 14.21 8.38 -7.26
CA PHE A 142 13.30 7.25 -7.28
C PHE A 142 12.77 7.03 -8.70
N ASP A 143 13.00 5.85 -9.25
CA ASP A 143 12.42 5.44 -10.53
C ASP A 143 10.96 5.03 -10.33
N LEU A 144 10.06 6.03 -10.28
CA LEU A 144 8.64 5.79 -10.03
C LEU A 144 7.95 5.07 -11.20
N ASP A 145 8.43 5.27 -12.43
CA ASP A 145 7.83 4.65 -13.63
C ASP A 145 8.15 3.15 -13.76
N GLY A 146 9.17 2.68 -13.02
CA GLY A 146 9.54 1.26 -12.94
C GLY A 146 8.55 0.36 -12.21
N TYR A 147 7.51 0.91 -11.54
CA TYR A 147 6.54 0.14 -10.76
C TYR A 147 5.21 -0.06 -11.50
N ASP A 148 4.51 -1.13 -11.15
CA ASP A 148 3.11 -1.35 -11.54
C ASP A 148 2.16 -0.63 -10.58
N TYR A 149 2.51 -0.63 -9.29
CA TYR A 149 1.75 0.06 -8.24
C TYR A 149 2.66 0.89 -7.35
N VAL A 150 2.18 2.06 -6.99
CA VAL A 150 2.75 2.90 -5.93
C VAL A 150 1.71 3.04 -4.82
N VAL A 151 2.05 2.54 -3.64
CA VAL A 151 1.25 2.68 -2.43
C VAL A 151 1.80 3.83 -1.60
N ASP A 152 0.98 4.86 -1.41
CA ASP A 152 1.30 6.02 -0.61
C ASP A 152 0.71 5.88 0.80
N ALA A 153 1.55 5.60 1.78
CA ALA A 153 1.24 5.56 3.21
C ALA A 153 2.04 6.63 4.00
N ILE A 154 2.51 7.68 3.31
CA ILE A 154 3.23 8.81 3.93
C ILE A 154 2.26 9.63 4.79
N ASP A 155 2.71 10.09 5.95
CA ASP A 155 1.96 10.98 6.85
C ASP A 155 2.28 12.47 6.61
N SER A 156 3.46 12.81 6.08
CA SER A 156 3.84 14.18 5.74
C SER A 156 2.99 14.72 4.60
N LEU A 157 2.20 15.76 4.87
CA LEU A 157 1.32 16.40 3.89
C LEU A 157 2.06 16.88 2.64
N GLN A 158 3.28 17.41 2.79
CA GLN A 158 4.08 17.94 1.68
C GLN A 158 4.59 16.82 0.79
N ALA A 159 5.23 15.81 1.40
CA ALA A 159 5.77 14.67 0.66
C ALA A 159 4.66 13.87 -0.03
N LYS A 160 3.54 13.65 0.66
CA LYS A 160 2.36 12.98 0.11
C LYS A 160 1.77 13.73 -1.09
N ALA A 161 1.57 15.05 -0.99
CA ALA A 161 1.06 15.84 -2.10
C ALA A 161 1.99 15.79 -3.31
N HIS A 162 3.31 15.85 -3.08
CA HIS A 162 4.31 15.74 -4.13
C HIS A 162 4.28 14.36 -4.80
N LEU A 163 4.28 13.28 -4.00
CA LEU A 163 4.24 11.90 -4.52
C LEU A 163 2.99 11.65 -5.37
N ILE A 164 1.82 12.08 -4.87
CA ILE A 164 0.56 11.97 -5.62
C ILE A 164 0.65 12.68 -6.96
N ASN A 165 1.15 13.92 -7.00
CA ASN A 165 1.31 14.66 -8.24
C ASN A 165 2.33 14.02 -9.18
N ALA A 166 3.46 13.52 -8.66
CA ALA A 166 4.48 12.86 -9.44
C ALA A 166 3.94 11.58 -10.10
N VAL A 167 3.37 10.67 -9.30
CA VAL A 167 2.88 9.38 -9.79
C VAL A 167 1.70 9.53 -10.75
N THR A 168 0.77 10.44 -10.48
CA THR A 168 -0.41 10.62 -11.37
C THR A 168 -0.08 11.22 -12.74
N ARG A 169 1.13 11.76 -12.94
CA ARG A 169 1.62 12.22 -14.26
C ARG A 169 2.24 11.10 -15.10
N LEU A 170 2.61 9.98 -14.46
CA LEU A 170 3.21 8.83 -15.14
C LEU A 170 2.15 7.94 -15.79
N GLU A 171 2.52 7.25 -16.88
CA GLU A 171 1.59 6.37 -17.59
C GLU A 171 1.35 5.04 -16.85
N ARG A 172 2.43 4.42 -16.39
CA ARG A 172 2.43 3.05 -15.89
C ARG A 172 1.89 2.89 -14.48
N PRO A 173 2.41 3.54 -13.43
CA PRO A 173 2.06 3.15 -12.07
C PRO A 173 0.63 3.53 -11.70
N VAL A 174 -0.08 2.57 -11.10
CA VAL A 174 -1.36 2.82 -10.44
C VAL A 174 -1.10 3.33 -9.02
N LEU A 175 -1.59 4.52 -8.71
CA LEU A 175 -1.48 5.10 -7.37
C LEU A 175 -2.63 4.65 -6.47
N ILE A 176 -2.28 4.15 -5.28
CA ILE A 176 -3.23 3.86 -4.20
C ILE A 176 -2.74 4.59 -2.94
N SER A 177 -3.59 5.39 -2.30
CA SER A 177 -3.16 6.24 -1.19
C SER A 177 -3.98 6.01 0.07
N SER A 178 -3.30 5.93 1.21
CA SER A 178 -3.93 5.95 2.53
C SER A 178 -4.27 7.37 2.94
N MET A 179 -5.49 7.60 3.39
CA MET A 179 -5.84 8.83 4.10
C MET A 179 -5.57 8.68 5.61
N GLY A 180 -6.15 9.51 6.44
CA GLY A 180 -5.85 9.58 7.86
C GLY A 180 -6.35 8.36 8.65
N ALA A 181 -5.44 7.51 9.14
CA ALA A 181 -5.75 6.35 9.99
C ALA A 181 -5.63 6.65 11.50
N ALA A 182 -4.98 7.75 11.88
CA ALA A 182 -4.86 8.14 13.29
C ALA A 182 -6.17 8.68 13.86
N ARG A 183 -6.34 8.53 15.19
CA ARG A 183 -7.51 9.00 15.94
C ARG A 183 -8.83 8.34 15.52
N LYS A 184 -8.74 7.11 15.02
CA LYS A 184 -9.85 6.25 14.65
C LYS A 184 -9.83 5.00 15.53
N THR A 185 -10.99 4.47 15.82
CA THR A 185 -11.19 3.32 16.72
C THR A 185 -12.01 2.21 16.08
N ASP A 186 -12.83 2.54 15.09
CA ASP A 186 -13.72 1.60 14.42
C ASP A 186 -13.16 1.16 13.06
N PRO A 187 -12.62 -0.07 12.96
CA PRO A 187 -12.07 -0.60 11.71
C PRO A 187 -13.16 -0.88 10.66
N PHE A 188 -14.42 -1.05 11.05
CA PHE A 188 -15.52 -1.34 10.13
C PHE A 188 -16.04 -0.09 9.40
N ARG A 189 -15.54 1.09 9.74
CA ARG A 189 -15.80 2.34 9.04
C ARG A 189 -14.76 2.68 7.99
N ILE A 190 -13.87 1.73 7.65
CA ILE A 190 -12.89 1.88 6.59
C ILE A 190 -13.59 1.70 5.23
N ARG A 191 -13.27 2.60 4.31
CA ARG A 191 -13.91 2.69 2.98
C ARG A 191 -12.86 2.84 1.91
N ARG A 192 -13.23 2.49 0.69
CA ARG A 192 -12.48 2.74 -0.53
C ARG A 192 -13.26 3.68 -1.44
N SER A 193 -12.62 4.70 -1.98
CA SER A 193 -13.20 5.55 -3.01
C SER A 193 -12.12 6.29 -3.81
N GLU A 194 -12.51 6.91 -4.90
CA GLU A 194 -11.70 7.90 -5.58
C GLU A 194 -11.48 9.13 -4.66
N PHE A 195 -10.30 9.75 -4.76
CA PHE A 195 -9.85 10.82 -3.83
C PHE A 195 -10.85 11.98 -3.66
N TRP A 196 -11.45 12.46 -4.77
CA TRP A 196 -12.36 13.61 -4.70
C TRP A 196 -13.70 13.25 -4.04
N LYS A 197 -14.03 11.95 -3.94
CA LYS A 197 -15.23 11.43 -3.27
C LYS A 197 -15.03 11.19 -1.77
N VAL A 198 -13.79 11.28 -1.25
CA VAL A 198 -13.49 11.12 0.18
C VAL A 198 -14.17 12.23 0.98
N GLN A 199 -14.92 11.88 2.03
CA GLN A 199 -15.65 12.82 2.89
C GLN A 199 -15.27 12.61 4.35
N GLY A 200 -15.28 13.70 5.15
CA GLY A 200 -15.03 13.63 6.60
C GLY A 200 -13.57 13.42 7.01
N ASP A 201 -12.65 13.09 6.07
CA ASP A 201 -11.25 12.87 6.38
C ASP A 201 -10.44 14.17 6.44
N GLY A 202 -9.69 14.36 7.55
CA GLY A 202 -8.89 15.57 7.78
C GLY A 202 -7.68 15.70 6.86
N LEU A 203 -6.99 14.56 6.57
CA LEU A 203 -5.83 14.54 5.69
C LEU A 203 -6.23 14.80 4.23
N ALA A 204 -7.30 14.18 3.76
CA ALA A 204 -7.83 14.44 2.42
C ALA A 204 -8.25 15.91 2.24
N ARG A 205 -8.84 16.52 3.28
CA ARG A 205 -9.16 17.95 3.29
C ARG A 205 -7.91 18.83 3.22
N ALA A 206 -6.87 18.47 3.96
CA ALA A 206 -5.60 19.18 3.95
C ALA A 206 -4.89 19.06 2.59
N LEU A 207 -4.90 17.87 1.97
CA LEU A 207 -4.37 17.64 0.62
C LEU A 207 -5.10 18.48 -0.43
N ARG A 208 -6.44 18.50 -0.43
CA ARG A 208 -7.21 19.35 -1.36
C ARG A 208 -6.88 20.83 -1.21
N ARG A 209 -6.69 21.31 0.03
CA ARG A 209 -6.25 22.67 0.29
C ARG A 209 -4.83 22.90 -0.25
N ARG A 210 -3.92 21.95 -0.03
CA ARG A 210 -2.54 22.03 -0.51
C ARG A 210 -2.46 22.09 -2.03
N PHE A 211 -3.21 21.26 -2.75
CA PHE A 211 -3.27 21.29 -4.21
C PHE A 211 -3.77 22.63 -4.74
N ARG A 212 -4.81 23.24 -4.13
CA ARG A 212 -5.27 24.57 -4.51
C ARG A 212 -4.22 25.65 -4.25
N GLN A 213 -3.50 25.59 -3.13
CA GLN A 213 -2.45 26.56 -2.81
C GLN A 213 -1.26 26.51 -3.77
N LEU A 214 -0.93 25.31 -4.24
CA LEU A 214 0.15 25.11 -5.23
C LEU A 214 -0.29 25.41 -6.66
N GLY A 215 -1.58 25.44 -6.95
CA GLY A 215 -2.11 25.45 -8.31
C GLY A 215 -1.84 24.14 -9.06
N GLU A 216 -1.42 23.09 -8.36
CA GLU A 216 -1.05 21.79 -8.93
C GLU A 216 -2.02 20.71 -8.46
N PHE A 217 -2.60 19.98 -9.40
CA PHE A 217 -3.58 18.94 -9.13
C PHE A 217 -3.09 17.58 -9.66
N PRO A 218 -3.53 16.47 -9.04
CA PRO A 218 -3.30 15.15 -9.60
C PRO A 218 -3.80 15.06 -11.05
N ALA A 219 -2.94 14.56 -11.95
CA ALA A 219 -3.26 14.48 -13.38
C ALA A 219 -4.25 13.36 -13.69
N LYS A 220 -4.28 12.29 -12.87
CA LYS A 220 -5.21 11.16 -13.00
C LYS A 220 -6.00 10.98 -11.69
N LYS A 221 -7.18 10.38 -11.79
CA LYS A 221 -7.93 9.90 -10.62
C LYS A 221 -7.15 8.76 -9.96
N PHE A 222 -7.22 8.67 -8.64
CA PHE A 222 -6.59 7.61 -7.88
C PHE A 222 -7.47 7.14 -6.73
N THR A 223 -7.23 5.91 -6.30
CA THR A 223 -8.00 5.26 -5.24
C THR A 223 -7.42 5.58 -3.87
N CYS A 224 -8.30 5.83 -2.90
CA CYS A 224 -7.96 6.05 -1.51
C CYS A 224 -8.61 5.02 -0.59
N VAL A 225 -7.87 4.64 0.45
CA VAL A 225 -8.42 4.00 1.66
C VAL A 225 -8.55 5.08 2.74
N TRP A 226 -9.73 5.20 3.34
CA TRP A 226 -10.07 6.23 4.30
C TRP A 226 -11.15 5.76 5.28
N SER A 227 -11.43 6.50 6.34
CA SER A 227 -12.52 6.20 7.27
C SER A 227 -13.42 7.42 7.44
N ASP A 228 -14.73 7.19 7.42
CA ASP A 228 -15.74 8.22 7.69
C ASP A 228 -15.98 8.46 9.20
N GLU A 229 -15.26 7.75 10.06
CA GLU A 229 -15.31 7.97 11.49
C GLU A 229 -14.81 9.37 11.85
N PRO A 230 -15.55 10.14 12.66
CA PRO A 230 -15.03 11.39 13.22
C PRO A 230 -13.75 11.12 14.04
N PRO A 231 -12.72 11.96 13.91
CA PRO A 231 -11.50 11.73 14.67
C PRO A 231 -11.71 11.92 16.16
N ALA A 232 -11.22 10.97 16.98
CA ALA A 232 -11.23 11.12 18.43
C ALA A 232 -10.52 12.42 18.87
N PRO A 233 -10.81 12.99 20.03
CA PRO A 233 -10.11 14.18 20.56
C PRO A 233 -8.58 13.98 20.54
N LEU A 234 -7.84 15.08 20.40
CA LEU A 234 -6.39 15.07 20.60
C LEU A 234 -6.06 14.79 22.06
N SER A 235 -4.94 14.12 22.31
CA SER A 235 -4.34 14.03 23.63
C SER A 235 -3.99 15.45 24.14
N ARG A 236 -3.80 15.59 25.47
CA ARG A 236 -3.40 16.86 26.06
C ARG A 236 -2.10 17.41 25.47
N ASP A 237 -1.20 16.52 25.07
CA ASP A 237 0.11 16.84 24.50
C ASP A 237 0.09 16.99 22.97
N GLY A 238 -1.11 16.96 22.34
CA GLY A 238 -1.27 17.09 20.90
C GLY A 238 -0.80 15.87 20.09
N VAL A 239 -0.41 14.78 20.74
CA VAL A 239 0.04 13.54 20.09
C VAL A 239 -1.14 12.78 19.48
N LEU A 240 -0.96 12.30 18.26
CA LEU A 240 -1.98 11.52 17.56
C LEU A 240 -2.01 10.08 18.09
N GLY A 241 -3.08 9.70 18.76
CA GLY A 241 -3.33 8.32 19.13
C GLY A 241 -3.61 7.44 17.91
N SER A 242 -3.19 6.18 17.96
CA SER A 242 -3.44 5.19 16.90
C SER A 242 -3.59 3.79 17.49
N ALA A 243 -4.46 2.98 16.91
CA ALA A 243 -4.70 1.61 17.30
C ALA A 243 -4.35 0.65 16.14
N VAL A 244 -3.74 -0.50 16.47
CA VAL A 244 -3.24 -1.47 15.48
C VAL A 244 -4.36 -2.01 14.60
N HIS A 245 -5.53 -2.32 15.17
CA HIS A 245 -6.65 -2.87 14.42
C HIS A 245 -7.19 -1.90 13.35
N VAL A 246 -7.04 -0.59 13.53
CA VAL A 246 -7.40 0.40 12.50
C VAL A 246 -6.28 0.54 11.48
N THR A 247 -5.04 0.80 11.92
CA THR A 247 -3.92 1.00 11.01
C THR A 247 -3.62 -0.26 10.19
N GLY A 248 -3.74 -1.45 10.79
CA GLY A 248 -3.60 -2.73 10.10
C GLY A 248 -4.67 -2.94 9.05
N MET A 249 -5.94 -2.67 9.36
CA MET A 249 -7.02 -2.78 8.39
C MET A 249 -6.88 -1.80 7.21
N PHE A 250 -6.35 -0.60 7.43
CA PHE A 250 -5.95 0.28 6.33
C PHE A 250 -4.89 -0.38 5.44
N GLY A 251 -3.85 -0.98 6.05
CA GLY A 251 -2.79 -1.69 5.34
C GLY A 251 -3.31 -2.87 4.53
N PHE A 252 -4.14 -3.73 5.13
CA PHE A 252 -4.77 -4.85 4.43
C PHE A 252 -5.69 -4.40 3.30
N ALA A 253 -6.44 -3.31 3.49
CA ALA A 253 -7.30 -2.77 2.45
C ALA A 253 -6.49 -2.25 1.24
N LEU A 254 -5.35 -1.58 1.47
CA LEU A 254 -4.44 -1.14 0.41
C LEU A 254 -3.88 -2.35 -0.37
N ALA A 255 -3.37 -3.35 0.33
CA ALA A 255 -2.86 -4.58 -0.30
C ALA A 255 -3.96 -5.34 -1.05
N GLY A 256 -5.17 -5.40 -0.48
CA GLY A 256 -6.33 -6.01 -1.12
C GLY A 256 -6.70 -5.33 -2.45
N ILE A 257 -6.59 -3.99 -2.54
CA ILE A 257 -6.82 -3.26 -3.79
C ILE A 257 -5.80 -3.67 -4.85
N VAL A 258 -4.49 -3.74 -4.50
CA VAL A 258 -3.44 -4.22 -5.43
C VAL A 258 -3.79 -5.62 -5.93
N SER A 259 -4.04 -6.57 -5.02
CA SER A 259 -4.32 -7.96 -5.36
C SER A 259 -5.58 -8.13 -6.22
N MET A 260 -6.62 -7.33 -5.98
CA MET A 260 -7.87 -7.39 -6.75
C MET A 260 -7.72 -6.80 -8.15
N SER A 261 -6.91 -5.74 -8.29
CA SER A 261 -6.71 -5.04 -9.57
C SER A 261 -5.72 -5.75 -10.49
N SER A 262 -4.94 -6.71 -9.96
CA SER A 262 -3.88 -7.43 -10.68
C SER A 262 -4.31 -8.84 -11.10
N ARG A 263 -5.58 -9.20 -10.94
CA ARG A 263 -6.11 -10.47 -11.44
C ARG A 263 -6.19 -10.44 -12.96
N PRO A 264 -5.80 -11.52 -13.64
CA PRO A 264 -5.92 -11.64 -15.09
C PRO A 264 -7.38 -11.58 -15.56
#